data_dcb836470b0a4f1d65e7318ff56d3a05
#
_entry.id   dcb836470b0a4f1d65e7318ff56d3a05
#
_cell.length_a   1.000
_cell.length_b   1.000
_cell.length_c   1.000
_cell.angle_alpha   90.00
_cell.angle_beta   90.00
_cell.angle_gamma   90.00
#
_symmetry.space_group_name_H-M   'P 1'
#
loop_
_entity.id
_entity.type
_entity.pdbx_description
1 polymer ?
#
loop_
_entity_poly.entity_id
_entity_poly.type
_entity_poly.pdbx_seq_one_letter_code
_entity_poly.pdbx_strand_id
1 'polypeptide(L)'
;SSAASDVYKRQEVLLHSENGVLGFGPRPEEGEEDLDLVNAGKQPITMLKGGSYFVHSDAFAMIRGGHIDIAMLGAFEVSENGDLANWTTNNPTFPPGVGGAMDLAAGAKQVWALTEHITRDGKPKIVKNCSYPLTSSGCVKRIFTDLAIIDVSDAGLTVIGMMDGLSLEELQAITEPTLALSPELSLIHISEPTRRAII
;
A
#
# COMPACT_ATOMS: atom_id res chain seq x y z
N SER A 1 10.49 -15.89 -20.17
CA SER A 1 10.00 -16.84 -19.14
C SER A 1 10.92 -17.01 -17.93
N SER A 2 12.11 -16.39 -17.87
CA SER A 2 13.07 -16.63 -16.79
C SER A 2 13.06 -15.55 -15.70
N ALA A 3 12.78 -14.29 -16.03
CA ALA A 3 12.89 -13.19 -15.06
C ALA A 3 11.82 -13.24 -13.94
N ALA A 4 10.59 -13.60 -14.25
CA ALA A 4 9.54 -13.69 -13.24
C ALA A 4 9.75 -14.87 -12.26
N SER A 5 10.28 -16.01 -12.75
CA SER A 5 10.59 -17.16 -11.90
C SER A 5 11.80 -16.90 -10.98
N ASP A 6 12.74 -16.04 -11.39
CA ASP A 6 13.92 -15.71 -10.59
C ASP A 6 13.60 -14.68 -9.49
N VAL A 7 12.64 -13.79 -9.71
CA VAL A 7 12.11 -12.89 -8.68
C VAL A 7 11.41 -13.68 -7.58
N TYR A 8 10.63 -14.71 -7.94
CA TYR A 8 9.96 -15.58 -6.95
C TYR A 8 10.93 -16.44 -6.12
N LYS A 9 12.08 -16.80 -6.65
CA LYS A 9 13.10 -17.58 -5.93
C LYS A 9 13.89 -16.79 -4.88
N ARG A 10 13.80 -15.46 -4.88
CA ARG A 10 14.60 -14.59 -3.99
C ARG A 10 13.81 -13.98 -2.85
N GLN A 11 12.48 -14.13 -2.80
CA GLN A 11 11.67 -13.50 -1.77
C GLN A 11 10.98 -14.57 -0.93
N GLU A 12 11.38 -14.68 0.31
CA GLU A 12 10.65 -15.36 1.38
C GLU A 12 9.41 -14.54 1.80
N VAL A 13 8.66 -14.02 0.81
CA VAL A 13 7.45 -13.25 1.06
C VAL A 13 6.24 -14.16 0.87
N LEU A 14 5.49 -14.34 1.94
CA LEU A 14 4.23 -15.07 1.93
C LEU A 14 3.08 -14.07 1.87
N LEU A 15 2.31 -14.11 0.80
CA LEU A 15 1.19 -13.19 0.61
C LEU A 15 -0.04 -13.70 1.36
N HIS A 16 -0.62 -12.84 2.18
CA HIS A 16 -1.87 -13.06 2.90
C HIS A 16 -2.95 -12.15 2.33
N SER A 17 -4.15 -12.68 2.16
CA SER A 17 -5.33 -11.92 1.76
C SER A 17 -6.43 -12.06 2.83
N GLU A 18 -6.98 -10.94 3.29
CA GLU A 18 -7.96 -10.89 4.38
C GLU A 18 -9.25 -11.68 4.12
N ASN A 19 -9.55 -11.97 2.86
CA ASN A 19 -10.69 -12.79 2.47
C ASN A 19 -10.49 -14.30 2.69
N GLY A 20 -9.31 -14.73 3.16
CA GLY A 20 -9.07 -16.10 3.60
C GLY A 20 -8.09 -16.91 2.74
N VAL A 21 -7.06 -16.28 2.20
CA VAL A 21 -6.04 -16.95 1.38
C VAL A 21 -4.64 -16.61 1.89
N LEU A 22 -3.79 -17.61 2.02
CA LEU A 22 -2.37 -17.48 2.35
C LEU A 22 -1.53 -18.20 1.30
N GLY A 23 -0.44 -17.57 0.83
CA GLY A 23 0.44 -18.15 -0.15
C GLY A 23 -0.14 -18.14 -1.56
N PHE A 24 -0.83 -17.07 -1.93
CA PHE A 24 -1.28 -16.91 -3.31
C PHE A 24 -0.15 -16.39 -4.22
N GLY A 25 -0.29 -16.70 -5.50
CA GLY A 25 0.66 -16.34 -6.55
C GLY A 25 0.16 -15.22 -7.46
N PRO A 26 0.81 -15.06 -8.62
CA PRO A 26 0.45 -14.04 -9.59
C PRO A 26 -0.95 -14.27 -10.18
N ARG A 27 -1.39 -13.29 -10.96
CA ARG A 27 -2.58 -13.42 -11.77
C ARG A 27 -2.43 -14.60 -12.76
N PRO A 28 -3.46 -15.44 -12.94
CA PRO A 28 -3.45 -16.50 -13.96
C PRO A 28 -3.36 -15.91 -15.37
N GLU A 29 -2.99 -16.76 -16.33
CA GLU A 29 -3.04 -16.41 -17.76
C GLU A 29 -4.50 -16.15 -18.19
N GLU A 30 -4.67 -15.36 -19.26
CA GLU A 30 -5.99 -15.00 -19.77
C GLU A 30 -6.78 -16.26 -20.20
N GLY A 31 -7.94 -16.45 -19.62
CA GLY A 31 -8.81 -17.61 -19.84
C GLY A 31 -8.59 -18.80 -18.89
N GLU A 32 -7.63 -18.68 -17.94
CA GLU A 32 -7.38 -19.67 -16.88
C GLU A 32 -7.85 -19.19 -15.52
N GLU A 33 -8.58 -18.07 -15.47
CA GLU A 33 -9.04 -17.48 -14.22
C GLU A 33 -10.11 -18.35 -13.55
N ASP A 34 -9.88 -18.64 -12.28
CA ASP A 34 -10.92 -19.13 -11.38
C ASP A 34 -11.62 -17.91 -10.76
N LEU A 35 -12.89 -17.70 -11.09
CA LEU A 35 -13.66 -16.54 -10.63
C LEU A 35 -13.96 -16.58 -9.11
N ASP A 36 -13.86 -17.73 -8.50
CA ASP A 36 -14.02 -17.93 -7.06
C ASP A 36 -12.70 -17.70 -6.29
N LEU A 37 -11.56 -17.67 -7.02
CA LEU A 37 -10.25 -17.50 -6.45
C LEU A 37 -9.72 -16.08 -6.71
N VAL A 38 -10.03 -15.18 -5.78
CA VAL A 38 -9.67 -13.77 -5.86
C VAL A 38 -9.00 -13.28 -4.57
N ASN A 39 -8.14 -12.27 -4.69
CA ASN A 39 -7.60 -11.56 -3.53
C ASN A 39 -8.62 -10.56 -2.95
N ALA A 40 -8.26 -9.87 -1.86
CA ALA A 40 -9.10 -8.85 -1.23
C ALA A 40 -9.42 -7.66 -2.17
N GLY A 41 -8.58 -7.41 -3.17
CA GLY A 41 -8.82 -6.43 -4.24
C GLY A 41 -9.68 -6.96 -5.39
N LYS A 42 -10.30 -8.14 -5.24
CA LYS A 42 -11.14 -8.83 -6.24
C LYS A 42 -10.43 -9.15 -7.56
N GLN A 43 -9.11 -9.29 -7.52
CA GLN A 43 -8.33 -9.70 -8.67
C GLN A 43 -8.13 -11.21 -8.65
N PRO A 44 -8.28 -11.91 -9.80
CA PRO A 44 -7.95 -13.33 -9.91
C PRO A 44 -6.49 -13.60 -9.52
N ILE A 45 -6.28 -14.67 -8.77
CA ILE A 45 -4.97 -15.10 -8.28
C ILE A 45 -4.76 -16.58 -8.56
N THR A 46 -3.51 -17.04 -8.50
CA THR A 46 -3.16 -18.46 -8.49
C THR A 46 -2.80 -18.89 -7.08
N MET A 47 -2.85 -20.19 -6.79
CA MET A 47 -2.34 -20.75 -5.53
C MET A 47 -0.94 -21.31 -5.72
N LEU A 48 -0.03 -20.90 -4.86
CA LEU A 48 1.30 -21.50 -4.79
C LEU A 48 1.25 -22.82 -4.02
N LYS A 49 2.22 -23.70 -4.31
CA LYS A 49 2.36 -24.96 -3.56
C LYS A 49 2.64 -24.64 -2.09
N GLY A 50 1.80 -25.17 -1.19
CA GLY A 50 1.87 -24.91 0.25
C GLY A 50 0.98 -23.76 0.70
N GLY A 51 0.27 -23.10 -0.20
CA GLY A 51 -0.77 -22.14 0.14
C GLY A 51 -1.98 -22.80 0.81
N SER A 52 -2.79 -22.03 1.49
CA SER A 52 -3.95 -22.52 2.24
C SER A 52 -5.12 -21.55 2.17
N TYR A 53 -6.32 -22.13 2.29
CA TYR A 53 -7.57 -21.40 2.44
C TYR A 53 -8.05 -21.51 3.89
N PHE A 54 -8.68 -20.47 4.38
CA PHE A 54 -9.26 -20.42 5.71
C PHE A 54 -10.46 -19.48 5.73
N VAL A 55 -11.28 -19.56 6.77
CA VAL A 55 -12.43 -18.69 6.88
C VAL A 55 -12.01 -17.25 7.19
N HIS A 56 -12.82 -16.30 6.77
CA HIS A 56 -12.55 -14.87 6.93
C HIS A 56 -12.23 -14.47 8.38
N SER A 57 -12.90 -15.07 9.38
CA SER A 57 -12.62 -14.83 10.79
C SER A 57 -11.20 -15.21 11.20
N ASP A 58 -10.63 -16.28 10.62
CA ASP A 58 -9.26 -16.71 10.90
C ASP A 58 -8.25 -15.76 10.28
N ALA A 59 -8.54 -15.21 9.08
CA ALA A 59 -7.74 -14.16 8.48
C ALA A 59 -7.58 -12.96 9.42
N PHE A 60 -8.69 -12.49 10.01
CA PHE A 60 -8.68 -11.38 10.96
C PHE A 60 -8.08 -11.76 12.31
N ALA A 61 -8.20 -13.02 12.75
CA ALA A 61 -7.49 -13.49 13.94
C ALA A 61 -5.97 -13.45 13.77
N MET A 62 -5.46 -13.83 12.58
CA MET A 62 -4.03 -13.70 12.24
C MET A 62 -3.58 -12.24 12.26
N ILE A 63 -4.38 -11.33 11.68
CA ILE A 63 -4.09 -9.89 11.66
C ILE A 63 -4.01 -9.34 13.09
N ARG A 64 -5.07 -9.53 13.89
CA ARG A 64 -5.18 -9.05 15.28
C ARG A 64 -4.15 -9.72 16.21
N GLY A 65 -3.74 -10.94 15.90
CA GLY A 65 -2.70 -11.67 16.61
C GLY A 65 -1.27 -11.20 16.33
N GLY A 66 -1.09 -10.20 15.45
CA GLY A 66 0.24 -9.66 15.11
C GLY A 66 1.08 -10.59 14.23
N HIS A 67 0.44 -11.50 13.49
CA HIS A 67 1.14 -12.45 12.61
C HIS A 67 1.42 -11.90 11.22
N ILE A 68 0.94 -10.69 10.91
CA ILE A 68 1.21 -10.01 9.65
C ILE A 68 2.37 -9.03 9.84
N ASP A 69 3.45 -9.22 9.09
CA ASP A 69 4.62 -8.35 9.19
C ASP A 69 4.37 -6.99 8.53
N ILE A 70 3.75 -6.98 7.36
CA ILE A 70 3.48 -5.76 6.59
C ILE A 70 2.06 -5.79 6.06
N ALA A 71 1.27 -4.75 6.37
CA ALA A 71 0.01 -4.47 5.71
C ALA A 71 0.20 -3.35 4.67
N MET A 72 -0.26 -3.58 3.44
CA MET A 72 -0.24 -2.59 2.36
C MET A 72 -1.64 -2.03 2.18
N LEU A 73 -1.83 -0.74 2.45
CA LEU A 73 -3.14 -0.09 2.43
C LEU A 73 -3.15 1.11 1.49
N GLY A 74 -4.24 1.26 0.73
CA GLY A 74 -4.50 2.50 0.02
C GLY A 74 -4.71 3.67 0.98
N ALA A 75 -4.41 4.90 0.57
CA ALA A 75 -4.59 6.10 1.39
C ALA A 75 -5.28 7.23 0.62
N PHE A 76 -6.16 7.95 1.29
CA PHE A 76 -6.62 9.27 0.84
C PHE A 76 -5.63 10.34 1.28
N GLU A 77 -5.21 10.29 2.56
CA GLU A 77 -4.17 11.14 3.13
C GLU A 77 -3.30 10.35 4.11
N VAL A 78 -2.03 10.74 4.21
CA VAL A 78 -1.10 10.30 5.25
C VAL A 78 -0.47 11.54 5.89
N SER A 79 -0.48 11.63 7.23
CA SER A 79 0.14 12.76 7.94
C SER A 79 1.65 12.57 8.11
N GLU A 80 2.33 13.67 8.47
CA GLU A 80 3.77 13.65 8.80
C GLU A 80 4.11 12.72 9.97
N ASN A 81 3.14 12.44 10.84
CA ASN A 81 3.29 11.55 11.99
C ASN A 81 2.89 10.09 11.67
N GLY A 82 2.53 9.80 10.42
CA GLY A 82 2.10 8.48 10.00
C GLY A 82 0.66 8.13 10.32
N ASP A 83 -0.22 9.12 10.54
CA ASP A 83 -1.65 8.88 10.62
C ASP A 83 -2.19 8.49 9.25
N LEU A 84 -3.12 7.55 9.22
CA LEU A 84 -3.75 7.06 8.00
C LEU A 84 -5.22 7.45 7.94
N ALA A 85 -5.63 8.06 6.83
CA ALA A 85 -7.02 8.30 6.49
C ALA A 85 -7.34 7.60 5.15
N ASN A 86 -8.21 6.58 5.16
CA ASN A 86 -8.49 5.81 3.94
C ASN A 86 -9.92 5.27 3.82
N TRP A 87 -10.83 5.61 4.74
CA TRP A 87 -12.16 4.99 4.75
C TRP A 87 -13.30 5.94 4.36
N THR A 88 -13.12 7.25 4.48
CA THR A 88 -14.09 8.28 4.04
C THR A 88 -13.41 9.60 3.72
N THR A 89 -13.94 10.30 2.73
CA THR A 89 -13.58 11.69 2.42
C THR A 89 -14.67 12.67 2.88
N ASN A 90 -15.64 12.22 3.69
CA ASN A 90 -16.84 12.97 4.07
C ASN A 90 -17.70 13.43 2.87
N ASN A 91 -17.48 12.86 1.69
CA ASN A 91 -18.28 13.16 0.52
C ASN A 91 -19.60 12.36 0.57
N PRO A 92 -20.76 13.04 0.62
CA PRO A 92 -22.05 12.34 0.75
C PRO A 92 -22.41 11.48 -0.48
N THR A 93 -21.73 11.68 -1.61
CA THR A 93 -21.92 10.88 -2.84
C THR A 93 -21.27 9.51 -2.73
N PHE A 94 -20.25 9.37 -1.91
CA PHE A 94 -19.51 8.12 -1.72
C PHE A 94 -19.73 7.62 -0.29
N PRO A 95 -20.45 6.50 -0.11
CA PRO A 95 -20.65 5.94 1.22
C PRO A 95 -19.30 5.53 1.82
N PRO A 96 -19.11 5.77 3.14
CA PRO A 96 -17.89 5.38 3.82
C PRO A 96 -17.74 3.85 3.83
N GLY A 97 -16.52 3.37 3.62
CA GLY A 97 -16.19 1.95 3.60
C GLY A 97 -14.99 1.65 4.49
N VAL A 98 -15.24 1.29 5.75
CA VAL A 98 -14.16 0.97 6.71
C VAL A 98 -13.47 -0.33 6.33
N GLY A 99 -14.23 -1.37 5.95
CA GLY A 99 -13.69 -2.69 5.64
C GLY A 99 -12.79 -3.23 6.77
N GLY A 100 -11.72 -3.93 6.39
CA GLY A 100 -10.71 -4.45 7.32
C GLY A 100 -9.56 -3.48 7.63
N ALA A 101 -9.58 -2.26 7.11
CA ALA A 101 -8.44 -1.36 7.17
C ALA A 101 -8.00 -1.02 8.61
N MET A 102 -8.94 -0.85 9.55
CA MET A 102 -8.62 -0.57 10.95
C MET A 102 -7.91 -1.74 11.63
N ASP A 103 -8.36 -2.97 11.38
CA ASP A 103 -7.74 -4.18 11.93
C ASP A 103 -6.32 -4.39 11.33
N LEU A 104 -6.17 -4.19 10.03
CA LEU A 104 -4.87 -4.26 9.35
C LEU A 104 -3.91 -3.19 9.87
N ALA A 105 -4.38 -1.96 10.04
CA ALA A 105 -3.56 -0.85 10.53
C ALA A 105 -3.14 -1.03 11.99
N ALA A 106 -3.98 -1.66 12.83
CA ALA A 106 -3.70 -1.87 14.24
C ALA A 106 -2.95 -3.19 14.51
N GLY A 107 -3.15 -4.22 13.67
CA GLY A 107 -2.66 -5.56 13.93
C GLY A 107 -1.36 -5.91 13.21
N ALA A 108 -1.04 -5.30 12.08
CA ALA A 108 0.21 -5.54 11.38
C ALA A 108 1.40 -4.87 12.10
N LYS A 109 2.59 -5.48 11.99
CA LYS A 109 3.82 -4.92 12.60
C LYS A 109 4.26 -3.63 11.91
N GLN A 110 4.00 -3.52 10.60
CA GLN A 110 4.25 -2.31 9.81
C GLN A 110 3.08 -2.05 8.85
N VAL A 111 2.77 -0.80 8.62
CA VAL A 111 1.81 -0.37 7.60
C VAL A 111 2.56 0.42 6.54
N TRP A 112 2.38 -0.01 5.29
CA TRP A 112 2.86 0.71 4.12
C TRP A 112 1.66 1.31 3.38
N ALA A 113 1.67 2.62 3.19
CA ALA A 113 0.63 3.31 2.45
C ALA A 113 0.98 3.37 0.96
N LEU A 114 0.00 3.07 0.10
CA LEU A 114 0.10 3.20 -1.34
C LEU A 114 -0.90 4.25 -1.82
N THR A 115 -0.43 5.27 -2.52
CA THR A 115 -1.31 6.33 -3.03
C THR A 115 -0.65 7.07 -4.19
N GLU A 116 -1.43 7.84 -4.95
CA GLU A 116 -0.88 8.90 -5.79
C GLU A 116 -0.34 10.02 -4.89
N HIS A 117 0.69 10.75 -5.33
CA HIS A 117 1.31 11.78 -4.52
C HIS A 117 0.39 12.99 -4.30
N ILE A 118 -0.37 13.32 -5.32
CA ILE A 118 -1.37 14.40 -5.33
C ILE A 118 -2.74 13.89 -5.77
N THR A 119 -3.77 14.64 -5.44
CA THR A 119 -5.12 14.41 -5.95
C THR A 119 -5.24 14.88 -7.41
N ARG A 120 -6.33 14.52 -8.09
CA ARG A 120 -6.60 14.98 -9.47
C ARG A 120 -6.71 16.50 -9.60
N ASP A 121 -7.08 17.20 -8.54
CA ASP A 121 -7.13 18.66 -8.45
C ASP A 121 -5.82 19.28 -7.91
N GLY A 122 -4.74 18.51 -7.84
CA GLY A 122 -3.39 18.96 -7.53
C GLY A 122 -3.09 19.19 -6.06
N LYS A 123 -3.95 18.71 -5.14
CA LYS A 123 -3.69 18.82 -3.69
C LYS A 123 -2.78 17.72 -3.18
N PRO A 124 -1.87 18.02 -2.24
CA PRO A 124 -1.06 17.01 -1.59
C PRO A 124 -1.90 15.95 -0.88
N LYS A 125 -1.45 14.70 -0.94
CA LYS A 125 -1.98 13.60 -0.12
C LYS A 125 -1.07 13.25 1.04
N ILE A 126 0.15 13.75 1.02
CA ILE A 126 1.09 13.70 2.15
C ILE A 126 0.99 15.07 2.82
N VAL A 127 0.40 15.10 4.00
CA VAL A 127 -0.08 16.31 4.67
C VAL A 127 0.51 16.43 6.09
N LYS A 128 0.51 17.63 6.67
CA LYS A 128 0.93 17.79 8.07
C LYS A 128 -0.04 17.11 9.03
N ASN A 129 -1.33 17.29 8.79
CA ASN A 129 -2.39 16.65 9.54
C ASN A 129 -3.48 16.20 8.57
N CYS A 130 -3.99 14.99 8.73
CA CYS A 130 -5.08 14.51 7.91
C CYS A 130 -6.33 15.37 8.09
N SER A 131 -6.95 15.75 6.99
CA SER A 131 -8.22 16.48 6.98
C SER A 131 -9.43 15.54 7.05
N TYR A 132 -9.25 14.29 6.63
CA TYR A 132 -10.28 13.25 6.68
C TYR A 132 -10.24 12.47 7.99
N PRO A 133 -11.36 11.82 8.38
CA PRO A 133 -11.40 10.96 9.55
C PRO A 133 -10.35 9.85 9.50
N LEU A 134 -9.61 9.69 10.58
CA LEU A 134 -8.52 8.73 10.66
C LEU A 134 -9.03 7.29 10.66
N THR A 135 -8.29 6.42 9.99
CA THR A 135 -8.38 4.97 10.12
C THR A 135 -7.58 4.50 11.33
N SER A 136 -6.35 5.03 11.47
CA SER A 136 -5.45 4.75 12.58
C SER A 136 -4.41 5.86 12.69
N SER A 137 -3.93 6.10 13.91
CA SER A 137 -2.89 7.10 14.23
C SER A 137 -1.51 6.47 14.25
N GLY A 138 -0.50 7.15 13.68
CA GLY A 138 0.91 6.82 13.79
C GLY A 138 1.31 5.44 13.26
N CYS A 139 0.45 4.80 12.46
CA CYS A 139 0.64 3.42 12.02
C CYS A 139 1.53 3.30 10.76
N VAL A 140 1.53 4.29 9.88
CA VAL A 140 2.27 4.25 8.61
C VAL A 140 3.76 4.42 8.88
N LYS A 141 4.55 3.48 8.35
CA LYS A 141 6.03 3.50 8.43
C LYS A 141 6.69 3.81 7.10
N ARG A 142 5.97 3.58 5.98
CA ARG A 142 6.47 3.87 4.64
C ARG A 142 5.33 4.25 3.71
N ILE A 143 5.57 5.22 2.85
CA ILE A 143 4.63 5.69 1.84
C ILE A 143 5.23 5.41 0.47
N PHE A 144 4.46 4.74 -0.38
CA PHE A 144 4.77 4.55 -1.80
C PHE A 144 3.82 5.41 -2.62
N THR A 145 4.39 6.27 -3.44
CA THR A 145 3.63 7.05 -4.41
C THR A 145 4.12 6.78 -5.83
N ASP A 146 3.44 7.36 -6.79
CA ASP A 146 3.87 7.40 -8.20
C ASP A 146 5.15 8.23 -8.42
N LEU A 147 5.59 9.03 -7.43
CA LEU A 147 6.75 9.91 -7.53
C LEU A 147 7.89 9.54 -6.60
N ALA A 148 7.61 8.96 -5.44
CA ALA A 148 8.60 8.73 -4.41
C ALA A 148 8.27 7.57 -3.46
N ILE A 149 9.30 7.08 -2.78
CA ILE A 149 9.18 6.22 -1.59
C ILE A 149 9.70 7.03 -0.41
N ILE A 150 8.89 7.14 0.64
CA ILE A 150 9.14 8.00 1.78
C ILE A 150 8.99 7.19 3.06
N ASP A 151 10.03 7.17 3.89
CA ASP A 151 9.97 6.60 5.23
C ASP A 151 9.42 7.63 6.22
N VAL A 152 8.57 7.14 7.12
CA VAL A 152 7.97 7.91 8.22
C VAL A 152 8.60 7.48 9.52
N SER A 153 9.19 8.42 10.25
CA SER A 153 9.86 8.19 11.53
C SER A 153 9.64 9.36 12.49
N ASP A 154 10.08 9.21 13.73
CA ASP A 154 10.05 10.29 14.73
C ASP A 154 10.94 11.49 14.33
N ALA A 155 11.91 11.28 13.43
CA ALA A 155 12.73 12.35 12.85
C ALA A 155 12.05 13.10 11.70
N GLY A 156 10.85 12.68 11.29
CA GLY A 156 10.09 13.21 10.16
C GLY A 156 10.12 12.31 8.93
N LEU A 157 9.84 12.90 7.77
CA LEU A 157 9.73 12.22 6.49
C LEU A 157 11.07 12.20 5.75
N THR A 158 11.51 11.01 5.36
CA THR A 158 12.76 10.82 4.62
C THR A 158 12.51 10.17 3.26
N VAL A 159 12.86 10.84 2.18
CA VAL A 159 12.79 10.30 0.82
C VAL A 159 13.94 9.29 0.62
N ILE A 160 13.59 8.02 0.42
CA ILE A 160 14.53 6.92 0.21
C ILE A 160 14.55 6.45 -1.25
N GLY A 161 13.53 6.80 -2.02
CA GLY A 161 13.45 6.55 -3.44
C GLY A 161 12.70 7.68 -4.13
N MET A 162 13.12 8.08 -5.32
CA MET A 162 12.51 9.14 -6.09
C MET A 162 12.54 8.82 -7.59
N MET A 163 11.53 9.26 -8.31
CA MET A 163 11.45 9.10 -9.76
C MET A 163 12.64 9.80 -10.43
N ASP A 164 13.23 9.13 -11.40
CA ASP A 164 14.35 9.69 -12.17
C ASP A 164 13.93 10.98 -12.89
N GLY A 165 14.79 12.00 -12.79
CA GLY A 165 14.53 13.33 -13.34
C GLY A 165 13.70 14.26 -12.48
N LEU A 166 13.15 13.81 -11.33
CA LEU A 166 12.46 14.66 -10.35
C LEU A 166 13.45 15.19 -9.33
N SER A 167 13.40 16.48 -9.01
CA SER A 167 14.20 17.08 -7.94
C SER A 167 13.48 17.06 -6.59
N LEU A 168 14.24 17.13 -5.50
CA LEU A 168 13.65 17.25 -4.16
C LEU A 168 12.81 18.54 -4.02
N GLU A 169 13.22 19.63 -4.67
CA GLU A 169 12.48 20.89 -4.64
C GLU A 169 11.10 20.76 -5.29
N GLU A 170 11.03 20.09 -6.43
CA GLU A 170 9.77 19.81 -7.12
C GLU A 170 8.87 18.90 -6.29
N LEU A 171 9.42 17.84 -5.69
CA LEU A 171 8.68 16.95 -4.79
C LEU A 171 8.18 17.69 -3.54
N GLN A 172 9.03 18.55 -2.95
CA GLN A 172 8.65 19.36 -1.78
C GLN A 172 7.54 20.35 -2.10
N ALA A 173 7.50 20.90 -3.30
CA ALA A 173 6.45 21.87 -3.71
C ALA A 173 5.03 21.26 -3.70
N ILE A 174 4.93 19.94 -3.79
CA ILE A 174 3.67 19.17 -3.80
C ILE A 174 3.50 18.30 -2.55
N THR A 175 4.28 18.56 -1.49
CA THR A 175 4.24 17.85 -0.20
C THR A 175 4.17 18.87 0.92
N GLU A 176 3.17 18.78 1.81
CA GLU A 176 3.04 19.78 2.89
C GLU A 176 4.12 19.67 3.97
N PRO A 177 4.46 18.46 4.49
CA PRO A 177 5.54 18.29 5.44
C PRO A 177 6.90 18.52 4.82
N THR A 178 7.88 18.89 5.65
CA THR A 178 9.27 18.98 5.23
C THR A 178 9.84 17.60 4.92
N LEU A 179 10.49 17.47 3.77
CA LEU A 179 11.15 16.26 3.33
C LEU A 179 12.66 16.34 3.58
N ALA A 180 13.22 15.28 4.15
CA ALA A 180 14.66 15.05 4.18
C ALA A 180 15.03 14.05 3.06
N LEU A 181 16.26 14.14 2.54
CA LEU A 181 16.76 13.20 1.55
C LEU A 181 17.62 12.15 2.23
N SER A 182 17.40 10.89 1.92
CA SER A 182 18.29 9.81 2.37
C SER A 182 19.66 9.92 1.70
N PRO A 183 20.76 9.71 2.45
CA PRO A 183 22.10 9.60 1.85
C PRO A 183 22.22 8.39 0.90
N GLU A 184 21.34 7.40 1.02
CA GLU A 184 21.29 6.19 0.20
C GLU A 184 20.09 6.24 -0.76
N LEU A 185 19.79 7.41 -1.35
CA LEU A 185 18.68 7.60 -2.26
C LEU A 185 18.76 6.61 -3.44
N SER A 186 17.68 5.89 -3.69
CA SER A 186 17.50 5.07 -4.88
C SER A 186 16.73 5.84 -5.95
N LEU A 187 17.24 5.87 -7.19
CA LEU A 187 16.47 6.35 -8.33
C LEU A 187 15.55 5.24 -8.81
N ILE A 188 14.27 5.56 -8.93
CA ILE A 188 13.23 4.60 -9.31
C ILE A 188 12.82 4.90 -10.74
N HIS A 189 13.01 3.93 -11.62
CA HIS A 189 12.37 3.95 -12.93
C HIS A 189 10.95 3.38 -12.78
N ILE A 190 9.97 4.26 -12.67
CA ILE A 190 8.57 3.86 -12.76
C ILE A 190 8.29 3.69 -14.25
N SER A 191 8.34 2.44 -14.73
CA SER A 191 7.78 2.12 -16.04
C SER A 191 6.32 2.56 -16.02
N GLU A 192 5.87 3.32 -17.05
CA GLU A 192 4.49 3.82 -17.14
C GLU A 192 3.52 2.72 -16.70
N PRO A 193 2.60 3.01 -15.77
CA PRO A 193 1.55 2.06 -15.45
C PRO A 193 0.80 1.82 -16.76
N THR A 194 0.81 0.59 -17.22
CA THR A 194 -0.05 0.16 -18.31
C THR A 194 -1.44 0.64 -17.92
N ARG A 195 -2.06 1.55 -18.69
CA ARG A 195 -3.34 2.23 -18.41
C ARG A 195 -4.55 1.26 -18.31
N ARG A 196 -4.33 0.03 -17.82
CA ARG A 196 -5.31 -1.05 -17.72
C ARG A 196 -5.52 -1.62 -16.31
N ALA A 197 -5.08 -0.98 -15.26
CA ALA A 197 -5.22 -1.50 -13.90
C ALA A 197 -5.76 -0.49 -12.90
N ILE A 198 -6.74 0.33 -13.27
CA ILE A 198 -7.56 1.07 -12.30
C ILE A 198 -8.98 1.10 -12.86
N ILE A 199 -9.77 0.12 -12.49
CA ILE A 199 -11.23 0.22 -12.38
C ILE A 199 -11.59 -0.30 -11.00
#